data_fdb66da86ddc21264df94b66a60336bb
#
_entry.id   fdb66da86ddc21264df94b66a60336bb
#
_cell.length_a   1.000
_cell.length_b   1.000
_cell.length_c   1.000
_cell.angle_alpha   90.00
_cell.angle_beta   90.00
_cell.angle_gamma   90.00
#
_symmetry.space_group_name_H-M   'P 1'
#
loop_
_entity.id
_entity.type
_entity.pdbx_description
1 polymer ?
#
loop_
_entity_poly.entity_id
_entity_poly.type
_entity_poly.pdbx_seq_one_letter_code
_entity_poly.pdbx_strand_id
1 'polypeptide(L)'
;MEHVKASYCPDIKRECLDKEYDKPNRITICHHFREGKNDCRAPRMPLDYCIDDFEYPNRRGEKPPVMVSFYDAEKSCAEAGKRVCRESEWVAACEGPDETPFPYGWRREPEKCNFDNKWINPILDRVYAKDPEIQRAELARLDSSLPSGARPDCKSGFGVFDLTGNVDEWVRADEDRKNRRSRFAGLKGGAWGHVRNACRPVTTSHPPDFKYYFISFRCCADVSGAASSAPPAEAPPPEASAR
;
A
#
# COMPACT_ATOMS: atom_id res chain seq x y z
N MET A 1 -12.41 11.56 1.60
CA MET A 1 -11.58 11.27 0.38
C MET A 1 -10.93 12.55 -0.08
N GLU A 2 -9.66 12.53 -0.37
CA GLU A 2 -8.94 13.65 -0.97
C GLU A 2 -9.01 13.59 -2.49
N HIS A 3 -9.22 14.74 -3.14
CA HIS A 3 -9.14 14.89 -4.59
C HIS A 3 -7.69 15.12 -4.99
N VAL A 4 -7.14 14.22 -5.78
CA VAL A 4 -5.76 14.28 -6.25
C VAL A 4 -5.73 14.60 -7.73
N LYS A 5 -5.14 15.73 -8.07
CA LYS A 5 -4.82 16.12 -9.45
C LYS A 5 -3.31 16.27 -9.57
N ALA A 6 -2.70 15.38 -10.32
CA ALA A 6 -1.24 15.28 -10.39
C ALA A 6 -0.74 15.04 -11.80
N SER A 7 0.51 15.42 -12.04
CA SER A 7 1.29 15.05 -13.22
C SER A 7 2.31 13.99 -12.81
N TYR A 8 1.87 12.72 -12.78
CA TYR A 8 2.65 11.59 -12.27
C TYR A 8 3.83 11.21 -13.19
N CYS A 9 4.99 11.00 -12.61
CA CYS A 9 6.14 10.47 -13.32
C CYS A 9 6.27 8.94 -13.08
N PRO A 10 6.08 8.08 -14.10
CA PRO A 10 6.17 6.63 -13.93
C PRO A 10 7.57 6.12 -13.55
N ASP A 11 8.61 6.72 -14.11
CA ASP A 11 10.02 6.37 -13.84
C ASP A 11 10.78 7.58 -13.31
N ILE A 12 10.95 7.64 -12.00
CA ILE A 12 11.67 8.73 -11.33
C ILE A 12 12.98 8.22 -10.75
N LYS A 13 14.08 8.89 -11.08
CA LYS A 13 15.36 8.66 -10.45
C LYS A 13 15.61 9.69 -9.35
N ARG A 14 15.95 9.18 -8.16
CA ARG A 14 16.37 10.00 -7.02
C ARG A 14 17.78 9.62 -6.57
N GLU A 15 18.54 10.60 -6.12
CA GLU A 15 19.86 10.39 -5.54
C GLU A 15 19.72 10.07 -4.05
N CYS A 16 20.20 8.91 -3.65
CA CYS A 16 20.26 8.53 -2.24
C CYS A 16 21.60 8.98 -1.65
N LEU A 17 21.56 9.81 -0.62
CA LEU A 17 22.71 10.37 0.07
C LEU A 17 23.18 9.49 1.22
N ASP A 18 22.25 8.81 1.89
CA ASP A 18 22.53 7.92 3.01
C ASP A 18 21.77 6.60 2.81
N LYS A 19 22.52 5.51 2.67
CA LYS A 19 21.99 4.20 2.34
C LYS A 19 22.58 3.10 3.21
N GLU A 20 21.73 2.15 3.58
CA GLU A 20 22.08 0.93 4.31
C GLU A 20 21.69 -0.30 3.47
N TYR A 21 22.52 -1.35 3.56
CA TYR A 21 22.15 -2.65 3.00
C TYR A 21 21.63 -3.57 4.08
N ASP A 22 20.33 -3.83 4.06
CA ASP A 22 19.66 -4.80 4.91
C ASP A 22 19.93 -6.21 4.40
N LYS A 23 20.85 -6.94 5.07
CA LYS A 23 21.26 -8.29 4.68
C LYS A 23 20.13 -9.33 4.77
N PRO A 24 19.31 -9.36 5.85
CA PRO A 24 18.20 -10.31 5.96
C PRO A 24 17.22 -10.22 4.79
N ASN A 25 16.83 -9.01 4.43
CA ASN A 25 15.86 -8.77 3.36
C ASN A 25 16.49 -8.62 1.97
N ARG A 26 17.82 -8.53 1.87
CA ARG A 26 18.60 -8.33 0.63
C ARG A 26 18.17 -7.10 -0.15
N ILE A 27 17.92 -6.00 0.54
CA ILE A 27 17.50 -4.73 -0.05
C ILE A 27 18.41 -3.59 0.40
N THR A 28 18.49 -2.55 -0.41
CA THR A 28 19.12 -1.29 -0.02
C THR A 28 18.03 -0.33 0.45
N ILE A 29 18.14 0.15 1.67
CA ILE A 29 17.28 1.17 2.25
C ILE A 29 17.95 2.51 2.06
N CYS A 30 17.20 3.52 1.63
CA CYS A 30 17.69 4.89 1.59
C CYS A 30 17.09 5.68 2.76
N HIS A 31 17.95 6.18 3.63
CA HIS A 31 17.56 6.97 4.79
C HIS A 31 17.42 8.46 4.48
N HIS A 32 18.14 8.95 3.46
CA HIS A 32 18.08 10.35 3.05
C HIS A 32 18.27 10.50 1.55
N PHE A 33 17.27 11.06 0.89
CA PHE A 33 17.34 11.43 -0.53
C PHE A 33 17.72 12.90 -0.70
N ARG A 34 18.37 13.24 -1.82
CA ARG A 34 18.68 14.63 -2.16
C ARG A 34 17.39 15.39 -2.47
N GLU A 35 17.13 16.42 -1.66
CA GLU A 35 15.93 17.24 -1.77
C GLU A 35 15.84 17.98 -3.12
N GLY A 36 14.61 18.08 -3.63
CA GLY A 36 14.30 18.86 -4.84
C GLY A 36 14.88 18.31 -6.15
N LYS A 37 15.55 17.14 -6.12
CA LYS A 37 16.12 16.51 -7.33
C LYS A 37 15.38 15.25 -7.71
N ASN A 38 14.35 15.43 -8.51
CA ASN A 38 13.59 14.36 -9.16
C ASN A 38 13.89 14.38 -10.67
N ASP A 39 14.52 13.32 -11.19
CA ASP A 39 14.79 13.14 -12.62
C ASP A 39 13.73 12.19 -13.19
N CYS A 40 12.73 12.75 -13.87
CA CYS A 40 11.68 11.96 -14.52
C CYS A 40 12.16 11.46 -15.89
N ARG A 41 12.24 10.13 -16.04
CA ARG A 41 12.80 9.45 -17.21
C ARG A 41 11.77 8.93 -18.20
N ALA A 42 10.48 9.10 -17.88
CA ALA A 42 9.38 8.68 -18.73
C ALA A 42 8.38 9.84 -18.95
N PRO A 43 7.56 9.79 -19.99
CA PRO A 43 6.48 10.74 -20.15
C PRO A 43 5.58 10.79 -18.92
N ARG A 44 5.24 11.98 -18.48
CA ARG A 44 4.34 12.18 -17.34
C ARG A 44 2.90 11.84 -17.74
N MET A 45 2.17 11.25 -16.81
CA MET A 45 0.77 10.90 -16.96
C MET A 45 -0.10 11.83 -16.12
N PRO A 46 -1.15 12.45 -16.69
CA PRO A 46 -2.11 13.20 -15.91
C PRO A 46 -2.97 12.23 -15.08
N LEU A 47 -3.15 12.53 -13.81
CA LEU A 47 -4.04 11.81 -12.91
C LEU A 47 -5.06 12.78 -12.33
N ASP A 48 -6.33 12.34 -12.27
CA ASP A 48 -7.45 13.09 -11.71
C ASP A 48 -8.44 12.08 -11.08
N TYR A 49 -8.40 11.93 -9.76
CA TYR A 49 -9.14 10.91 -9.02
C TYR A 49 -9.34 11.31 -7.55
N CYS A 50 -10.17 10.56 -6.84
CA CYS A 50 -10.31 10.68 -5.39
C CYS A 50 -9.73 9.44 -4.71
N ILE A 51 -9.08 9.62 -3.54
CA ILE A 51 -8.50 8.56 -2.72
C ILE A 51 -9.00 8.67 -1.28
N ASP A 52 -9.23 7.56 -0.62
CA ASP A 52 -9.57 7.53 0.80
C ASP A 52 -8.46 8.16 1.66
N ASP A 53 -8.85 8.95 2.65
CA ASP A 53 -7.93 9.67 3.55
C ASP A 53 -7.11 8.70 4.40
N PHE A 54 -7.74 7.55 4.74
CA PHE A 54 -7.18 6.49 5.59
C PHE A 54 -7.30 5.13 4.90
N GLU A 55 -6.63 4.11 5.49
CA GLU A 55 -6.90 2.72 5.13
C GLU A 55 -8.39 2.40 5.37
N TYR A 56 -8.90 1.36 4.70
CA TYR A 56 -10.28 0.89 4.91
C TYR A 56 -10.55 0.60 6.41
N PRO A 57 -11.71 0.98 6.95
CA PRO A 57 -12.91 1.47 6.30
C PRO A 57 -12.94 3.01 6.08
N ASN A 58 -11.80 3.67 6.00
CA ASN A 58 -11.65 5.12 5.81
C ASN A 58 -12.24 5.94 6.98
N ARG A 59 -11.94 5.51 8.20
CA ARG A 59 -12.41 6.19 9.42
C ARG A 59 -11.24 6.45 10.37
N ARG A 60 -11.05 7.72 10.69
CA ARG A 60 -10.03 8.11 11.69
C ARG A 60 -10.29 7.41 13.02
N GLY A 61 -9.25 6.85 13.62
CA GLY A 61 -9.33 6.19 14.93
C GLY A 61 -9.79 4.74 14.89
N GLU A 62 -10.18 4.19 13.74
CA GLU A 62 -10.44 2.75 13.55
C GLU A 62 -9.19 2.05 13.05
N LYS A 63 -8.96 0.81 13.50
CA LYS A 63 -7.88 -0.03 12.95
C LYS A 63 -8.30 -0.60 11.59
N PRO A 64 -7.37 -0.62 10.61
CA PRO A 64 -7.63 -1.29 9.34
C PRO A 64 -7.81 -2.80 9.57
N PRO A 65 -8.78 -3.46 8.89
CA PRO A 65 -8.88 -4.91 8.91
C PRO A 65 -7.66 -5.53 8.25
N VAL A 66 -7.25 -6.70 8.73
CA VAL A 66 -6.15 -7.47 8.15
C VAL A 66 -6.63 -8.84 7.65
N MET A 67 -5.75 -9.68 7.10
CA MET A 67 -6.12 -10.94 6.44
C MET A 67 -7.02 -10.72 5.22
N VAL A 68 -6.80 -9.67 4.47
CA VAL A 68 -7.58 -9.26 3.29
C VAL A 68 -6.84 -9.65 2.02
N SER A 69 -7.49 -10.33 1.09
CA SER A 69 -6.99 -10.57 -0.27
C SER A 69 -7.29 -9.38 -1.18
N PHE A 70 -6.66 -9.35 -2.36
CA PHE A 70 -6.98 -8.35 -3.38
C PHE A 70 -8.45 -8.42 -3.79
N TYR A 71 -9.02 -9.62 -3.91
CA TYR A 71 -10.43 -9.80 -4.26
C TYR A 71 -11.39 -9.32 -3.16
N ASP A 72 -11.04 -9.51 -1.87
CA ASP A 72 -11.83 -8.94 -0.77
C ASP A 72 -11.79 -7.41 -0.81
N ALA A 73 -10.63 -6.83 -1.14
CA ALA A 73 -10.46 -5.38 -1.30
C ALA A 73 -11.31 -4.84 -2.46
N GLU A 74 -11.28 -5.50 -3.64
CA GLU A 74 -12.11 -5.12 -4.78
C GLU A 74 -13.61 -5.14 -4.43
N LYS A 75 -14.05 -6.23 -3.77
CA LYS A 75 -15.44 -6.37 -3.33
C LYS A 75 -15.84 -5.25 -2.36
N SER A 76 -15.04 -5.02 -1.33
CA SER A 76 -15.34 -3.99 -0.31
C SER A 76 -15.36 -2.57 -0.88
N CYS A 77 -14.43 -2.25 -1.78
CA CYS A 77 -14.44 -0.95 -2.46
C CYS A 77 -15.66 -0.80 -3.38
N ALA A 78 -16.03 -1.85 -4.12
CA ALA A 78 -17.20 -1.84 -5.01
C ALA A 78 -18.51 -1.65 -4.22
N GLU A 79 -18.66 -2.32 -3.07
CA GLU A 79 -19.80 -2.16 -2.16
C GLU A 79 -19.92 -0.72 -1.62
N ALA A 80 -18.79 0.00 -1.52
CA ALA A 80 -18.75 1.42 -1.16
C ALA A 80 -18.90 2.38 -2.37
N GLY A 81 -19.19 1.86 -3.58
CA GLY A 81 -19.26 2.66 -4.80
C GLY A 81 -17.90 3.18 -5.28
N LYS A 82 -16.83 2.49 -4.92
CA LYS A 82 -15.43 2.84 -5.18
C LYS A 82 -14.72 1.67 -5.89
N ARG A 83 -13.43 1.78 -6.08
CA ARG A 83 -12.54 0.73 -6.60
C ARG A 83 -11.23 0.67 -5.82
N VAL A 84 -10.48 -0.42 -5.93
CA VAL A 84 -9.09 -0.45 -5.46
C VAL A 84 -8.28 0.59 -6.24
N CYS A 85 -7.39 1.30 -5.55
CA CYS A 85 -6.52 2.30 -6.17
C CYS A 85 -5.58 1.66 -7.20
N ARG A 86 -5.31 2.36 -8.30
CA ARG A 86 -4.20 2.00 -9.19
C ARG A 86 -2.87 2.28 -8.51
N GLU A 87 -1.83 1.58 -8.92
CA GLU A 87 -0.49 1.77 -8.35
C GLU A 87 0.01 3.21 -8.55
N SER A 88 -0.18 3.78 -9.74
CA SER A 88 0.18 5.17 -10.04
C SER A 88 -0.58 6.18 -9.16
N GLU A 89 -1.86 5.95 -8.90
CA GLU A 89 -2.69 6.80 -8.04
C GLU A 89 -2.20 6.75 -6.59
N TRP A 90 -1.99 5.53 -6.09
CA TRP A 90 -1.48 5.33 -4.73
C TRP A 90 -0.11 6.01 -4.54
N VAL A 91 0.80 5.84 -5.52
CA VAL A 91 2.14 6.46 -5.48
C VAL A 91 2.03 7.98 -5.55
N ALA A 92 1.23 8.53 -6.46
CA ALA A 92 1.06 9.98 -6.57
C ALA A 92 0.49 10.59 -5.29
N ALA A 93 -0.52 9.93 -4.68
CA ALA A 93 -1.06 10.37 -3.39
C ALA A 93 -0.01 10.34 -2.27
N CYS A 94 0.85 9.32 -2.24
CA CYS A 94 1.93 9.18 -1.26
C CYS A 94 3.02 10.24 -1.45
N GLU A 95 3.50 10.43 -2.67
CA GLU A 95 4.58 11.37 -2.98
C GLU A 95 4.17 12.84 -2.85
N GLY A 96 2.87 13.12 -2.92
CA GLY A 96 2.38 14.48 -2.85
C GLY A 96 2.75 15.33 -4.07
N PRO A 97 2.41 16.63 -4.06
CA PRO A 97 2.72 17.54 -5.17
C PRO A 97 4.22 17.77 -5.36
N ASP A 98 5.03 17.57 -4.32
CA ASP A 98 6.48 17.74 -4.34
C ASP A 98 7.23 16.47 -4.74
N GLU A 99 6.51 15.39 -5.03
CA GLU A 99 7.05 14.09 -5.42
C GLU A 99 8.13 13.58 -4.45
N THR A 100 7.85 13.63 -3.15
CA THR A 100 8.80 13.19 -2.12
C THR A 100 8.84 11.66 -2.00
N PRO A 101 9.98 11.05 -1.60
CA PRO A 101 10.08 9.60 -1.47
C PRO A 101 9.25 9.01 -0.31
N PHE A 102 8.92 9.83 0.68
CA PHE A 102 8.04 9.51 1.81
C PHE A 102 6.89 10.53 1.87
N PRO A 103 5.71 10.20 2.43
CA PRO A 103 4.59 11.13 2.45
C PRO A 103 4.89 12.45 3.15
N TYR A 104 5.83 12.45 4.07
CA TYR A 104 6.24 13.57 4.91
C TYR A 104 7.57 14.21 4.47
N GLY A 105 8.20 13.80 3.38
CA GLY A 105 9.42 14.45 2.88
C GLY A 105 10.52 13.54 2.36
N TRP A 106 11.78 13.96 2.55
CA TRP A 106 12.96 13.39 1.88
C TRP A 106 13.78 12.45 2.77
N ARG A 107 13.48 12.39 4.06
CA ARG A 107 14.18 11.56 5.04
C ARG A 107 13.28 10.46 5.57
N ARG A 108 13.88 9.31 5.86
CA ARG A 108 13.20 8.21 6.52
C ARG A 108 13.13 8.47 8.02
N GLU A 109 11.93 8.73 8.53
CA GLU A 109 11.68 9.13 9.92
C GLU A 109 10.61 8.20 10.52
N PRO A 110 11.02 7.07 11.16
CA PRO A 110 10.08 6.06 11.68
C PRO A 110 9.09 6.59 12.71
N GLU A 111 9.45 7.66 13.42
CA GLU A 111 8.57 8.30 14.39
C GLU A 111 7.37 9.01 13.78
N LYS A 112 7.44 9.39 12.50
CA LYS A 112 6.33 10.05 11.80
C LYS A 112 5.24 9.07 11.37
N CYS A 113 5.61 7.87 10.96
CA CYS A 113 4.70 6.81 10.55
C CYS A 113 4.93 5.56 11.39
N ASN A 114 4.03 4.58 11.27
CA ASN A 114 4.11 3.33 12.03
C ASN A 114 4.92 2.28 11.27
N PHE A 115 6.25 2.34 11.32
CA PHE A 115 7.14 1.33 10.74
C PHE A 115 8.42 1.15 11.57
N ASP A 116 9.30 0.22 11.18
CA ASP A 116 10.50 -0.21 11.93
C ASP A 116 10.20 -0.76 13.34
N ASN A 117 8.99 -1.22 13.58
CA ASN A 117 8.68 -1.91 14.83
C ASN A 117 9.40 -3.24 14.90
N LYS A 118 9.65 -3.70 16.12
CA LYS A 118 10.27 -5.00 16.33
C LYS A 118 9.48 -6.10 15.65
N TRP A 119 10.16 -6.85 14.79
CA TRP A 119 9.56 -8.00 14.13
C TRP A 119 9.23 -9.11 15.12
N ILE A 120 8.01 -9.62 15.04
CA ILE A 120 7.55 -10.79 15.77
C ILE A 120 7.32 -11.91 14.74
N ASN A 121 8.02 -13.04 14.89
CA ASN A 121 7.86 -14.17 14.00
C ASN A 121 6.45 -14.76 14.10
N PRO A 122 5.71 -14.88 12.97
CA PRO A 122 4.38 -15.49 12.95
C PRO A 122 4.49 -17.01 13.08
N ILE A 123 3.53 -17.61 13.80
CA ILE A 123 3.30 -19.06 13.80
C ILE A 123 2.26 -19.35 12.72
N LEU A 124 2.71 -19.73 11.52
CA LEU A 124 1.86 -19.82 10.33
C LEU A 124 0.65 -20.74 10.52
N ASP A 125 0.83 -21.89 11.19
CA ASP A 125 -0.27 -22.80 11.48
C ASP A 125 -1.36 -22.17 12.36
N ARG A 126 -1.01 -21.15 13.15
CA ARG A 126 -1.97 -20.37 13.93
C ARG A 126 -2.56 -19.21 13.13
N VAL A 127 -1.74 -18.52 12.30
CA VAL A 127 -2.24 -17.46 11.40
C VAL A 127 -3.33 -17.98 10.48
N TYR A 128 -3.18 -19.23 10.00
CA TYR A 128 -4.13 -19.87 9.09
C TYR A 128 -4.96 -20.98 9.76
N ALA A 129 -5.08 -20.95 11.09
CA ALA A 129 -5.87 -21.94 11.80
C ALA A 129 -7.34 -21.88 11.39
N LYS A 130 -7.97 -23.06 11.22
CA LYS A 130 -9.41 -23.17 10.99
C LYS A 130 -10.23 -22.79 12.22
N ASP A 131 -9.65 -22.98 13.42
CA ASP A 131 -10.24 -22.54 14.68
C ASP A 131 -10.08 -21.02 14.80
N PRO A 132 -11.20 -20.26 14.84
CA PRO A 132 -11.17 -18.80 14.89
C PRO A 132 -10.57 -18.25 16.19
N GLU A 133 -10.61 -18.99 17.30
CA GLU A 133 -10.01 -18.57 18.56
C GLU A 133 -8.48 -18.63 18.50
N ILE A 134 -7.93 -19.71 17.92
CA ILE A 134 -6.49 -19.87 17.71
C ILE A 134 -5.97 -18.80 16.75
N GLN A 135 -6.70 -18.58 15.65
CA GLN A 135 -6.33 -17.54 14.68
C GLN A 135 -6.37 -16.15 15.32
N ARG A 136 -7.46 -15.81 16.01
CA ARG A 136 -7.61 -14.49 16.66
C ARG A 136 -6.51 -14.23 17.68
N ALA A 137 -6.16 -15.23 18.49
CA ALA A 137 -5.09 -15.10 19.48
C ALA A 137 -3.73 -14.83 18.83
N GLU A 138 -3.41 -15.49 17.71
CA GLU A 138 -2.15 -15.25 16.99
C GLU A 138 -2.14 -13.89 16.30
N LEU A 139 -3.22 -13.50 15.65
CA LEU A 139 -3.35 -12.18 15.04
C LEU A 139 -3.19 -11.07 16.07
N ALA A 140 -3.81 -11.20 17.24
CA ALA A 140 -3.65 -10.25 18.34
C ALA A 140 -2.22 -10.18 18.88
N ARG A 141 -1.49 -11.32 18.93
CA ARG A 141 -0.09 -11.38 19.35
C ARG A 141 0.84 -10.65 18.36
N LEU A 142 0.51 -10.69 17.08
CA LEU A 142 1.31 -10.11 15.99
C LEU A 142 0.99 -8.64 15.73
N ASP A 143 -0.21 -8.19 16.11
CA ASP A 143 -0.73 -6.87 15.76
C ASP A 143 0.06 -5.74 16.43
N SER A 144 0.73 -4.95 15.61
CA SER A 144 1.34 -3.67 15.97
C SER A 144 0.76 -2.53 15.13
N SER A 145 -0.39 -2.75 14.48
CA SER A 145 -1.10 -1.68 13.77
C SER A 145 -1.61 -0.62 14.74
N LEU A 146 -1.64 0.60 14.29
CA LEU A 146 -2.27 1.72 14.99
C LEU A 146 -3.63 2.04 14.36
N PRO A 147 -4.54 2.66 15.11
CA PRO A 147 -5.75 3.24 14.53
C PRO A 147 -5.36 4.27 13.45
N SER A 148 -6.08 4.27 12.32
CA SER A 148 -5.82 5.16 11.19
C SER A 148 -5.79 6.63 11.62
N GLY A 149 -4.76 7.36 11.18
CA GLY A 149 -4.50 8.76 11.55
C GLY A 149 -3.96 8.95 12.98
N ALA A 150 -3.49 7.90 13.65
CA ALA A 150 -2.88 8.00 14.99
C ALA A 150 -1.50 8.71 14.94
N ARG A 151 -0.85 8.73 13.79
CA ARG A 151 0.39 9.46 13.54
C ARG A 151 0.08 10.71 12.71
N PRO A 152 -0.10 11.88 13.32
CA PRO A 152 -0.54 13.10 12.61
C PRO A 152 0.43 13.57 11.54
N ASP A 153 1.73 13.27 11.71
CA ASP A 153 2.79 13.62 10.76
C ASP A 153 2.95 12.60 9.62
N CYS A 154 2.30 11.41 9.71
CA CYS A 154 2.25 10.43 8.63
C CYS A 154 1.20 10.84 7.59
N LYS A 155 1.43 11.97 6.94
CA LYS A 155 0.47 12.59 6.06
C LYS A 155 1.16 13.14 4.82
N SER A 156 0.61 12.84 3.64
CA SER A 156 1.15 13.33 2.37
C SER A 156 0.76 14.80 2.11
N GLY A 157 1.44 15.42 1.14
CA GLY A 157 1.12 16.77 0.69
C GLY A 157 -0.29 16.93 0.11
N PHE A 158 -0.96 15.83 -0.25
CA PHE A 158 -2.38 15.82 -0.63
C PHE A 158 -3.33 15.57 0.55
N GLY A 159 -2.83 15.41 1.77
CA GLY A 159 -3.69 15.23 2.94
C GLY A 159 -3.98 13.77 3.30
N VAL A 160 -3.47 12.80 2.57
CA VAL A 160 -3.71 11.37 2.77
C VAL A 160 -2.79 10.81 3.85
N PHE A 161 -3.34 10.03 4.78
CA PHE A 161 -2.62 9.50 5.93
C PHE A 161 -2.17 8.05 5.72
N ASP A 162 -1.15 7.65 6.50
CA ASP A 162 -0.69 6.27 6.72
C ASP A 162 -0.25 5.52 5.45
N LEU A 163 0.15 6.26 4.38
CA LEU A 163 0.59 5.69 3.11
C LEU A 163 1.94 4.96 3.19
N THR A 164 2.67 5.08 4.29
CA THR A 164 3.86 4.27 4.57
C THR A 164 3.81 3.73 5.99
N GLY A 165 4.05 2.44 6.13
CA GLY A 165 3.90 1.75 7.41
C GLY A 165 2.45 1.37 7.70
N ASN A 166 2.15 1.07 8.93
CA ASN A 166 0.89 0.57 9.46
C ASN A 166 0.51 -0.77 8.82
N VAL A 167 -0.09 -0.80 7.64
CA VAL A 167 -0.41 -2.02 6.90
C VAL A 167 0.09 -1.97 5.47
N ASP A 168 0.41 -3.14 4.89
CA ASP A 168 0.60 -3.25 3.43
C ASP A 168 -0.75 -3.12 2.73
N GLU A 169 -0.82 -2.34 1.66
CA GLU A 169 -2.07 -2.04 0.97
C GLU A 169 -2.11 -2.62 -0.44
N TRP A 170 -3.18 -3.38 -0.72
CA TRP A 170 -3.42 -3.84 -2.08
C TRP A 170 -3.68 -2.68 -3.04
N VAL A 171 -3.02 -2.75 -4.20
CA VAL A 171 -3.23 -1.86 -5.34
C VAL A 171 -3.37 -2.66 -6.63
N ARG A 172 -4.10 -2.13 -7.61
CA ARG A 172 -4.15 -2.65 -8.97
C ARG A 172 -2.98 -2.09 -9.77
N ALA A 173 -2.23 -2.94 -10.46
CA ALA A 173 -1.21 -2.50 -11.40
C ALA A 173 -1.84 -1.68 -12.53
N ASP A 174 -1.14 -0.65 -13.00
CA ASP A 174 -1.60 0.15 -14.15
C ASP A 174 -1.63 -0.69 -15.44
N GLU A 175 -0.65 -1.60 -15.57
CA GLU A 175 -0.56 -2.58 -16.65
C GLU A 175 -0.22 -3.95 -16.10
N ASP A 176 -0.67 -5.00 -16.76
CA ASP A 176 -0.38 -6.38 -16.39
C ASP A 176 1.13 -6.67 -16.43
N ARG A 177 1.68 -7.10 -15.31
CA ARG A 177 3.09 -7.45 -15.18
C ARG A 177 3.37 -8.83 -15.78
N LYS A 178 4.27 -8.88 -16.76
CA LYS A 178 4.76 -10.16 -17.30
C LYS A 178 5.65 -10.86 -16.28
N ASN A 179 5.56 -12.21 -16.23
CA ASN A 179 6.43 -13.07 -15.42
C ASN A 179 6.43 -12.77 -13.89
N ARG A 180 5.31 -12.32 -13.34
CA ARG A 180 5.11 -12.14 -11.89
C ARG A 180 3.95 -13.00 -11.39
N ARG A 181 4.01 -13.46 -10.14
CA ARG A 181 2.91 -14.18 -9.48
C ARG A 181 1.64 -13.32 -9.45
N SER A 182 1.81 -12.05 -9.17
CA SER A 182 0.72 -11.09 -9.26
C SER A 182 0.89 -10.24 -10.51
N ARG A 183 0.11 -10.57 -11.55
CA ARG A 183 0.12 -9.82 -12.81
C ARG A 183 -0.49 -8.43 -12.66
N PHE A 184 -1.64 -8.35 -11.99
CA PHE A 184 -2.47 -7.15 -11.92
C PHE A 184 -2.61 -6.55 -10.52
N ALA A 185 -2.04 -7.17 -9.49
CA ALA A 185 -2.09 -6.67 -8.13
C ALA A 185 -0.68 -6.48 -7.54
N GLY A 186 -0.55 -5.66 -6.51
CA GLY A 186 0.68 -5.45 -5.77
C GLY A 186 0.37 -4.93 -4.38
N LEU A 187 1.38 -4.96 -3.49
CA LEU A 187 1.29 -4.42 -2.14
C LEU A 187 2.21 -3.22 -2.00
N LYS A 188 1.71 -2.17 -1.38
CA LYS A 188 2.35 -0.87 -1.21
C LYS A 188 2.43 -0.44 0.24
N GLY A 189 3.34 0.50 0.54
CA GLY A 189 3.44 1.15 1.84
C GLY A 189 4.36 0.43 2.82
N GLY A 190 4.30 -0.89 2.85
CA GLY A 190 4.95 -1.72 3.86
C GLY A 190 4.24 -1.64 5.21
N ALA A 191 4.19 -2.75 5.95
CA ALA A 191 3.56 -2.80 7.26
C ALA A 191 4.50 -2.31 8.38
N TRP A 192 3.98 -2.25 9.59
CA TRP A 192 4.65 -1.76 10.80
C TRP A 192 6.05 -2.35 11.10
N GLY A 193 6.32 -3.58 10.68
CA GLY A 193 7.62 -4.26 10.88
C GLY A 193 8.47 -4.34 9.62
N HIS A 194 8.11 -3.66 8.54
CA HIS A 194 8.83 -3.71 7.28
C HIS A 194 9.89 -2.61 7.16
N VAL A 195 10.91 -2.89 6.35
CA VAL A 195 12.02 -1.98 6.05
C VAL A 195 11.87 -1.26 4.70
N ARG A 196 10.87 -1.66 3.87
CA ARG A 196 10.63 -1.08 2.53
C ARG A 196 9.57 0.03 2.52
N ASN A 197 9.41 0.72 3.64
CA ASN A 197 8.39 1.75 3.83
C ASN A 197 8.78 3.04 3.10
N ALA A 198 8.37 3.16 1.87
CA ALA A 198 8.47 4.34 1.02
C ALA A 198 7.37 4.32 -0.05
N CYS A 199 7.15 5.43 -0.76
CA CYS A 199 6.06 5.54 -1.73
C CYS A 199 6.21 4.61 -2.95
N ARG A 200 7.43 4.38 -3.44
CA ARG A 200 7.65 3.66 -4.71
C ARG A 200 7.75 2.13 -4.62
N PRO A 201 8.37 1.52 -3.62
CA PRO A 201 8.48 0.07 -3.57
C PRO A 201 7.12 -0.62 -3.71
N VAL A 202 7.11 -1.74 -4.44
CA VAL A 202 5.93 -2.60 -4.61
C VAL A 202 6.32 -4.06 -4.41
N THR A 203 5.52 -4.80 -3.66
CA THR A 203 5.67 -6.25 -3.50
C THR A 203 4.74 -6.96 -4.48
N THR A 204 5.32 -7.77 -5.37
CA THR A 204 4.60 -8.49 -6.44
C THR A 204 4.79 -10.02 -6.37
N SER A 205 5.31 -10.52 -5.25
CA SER A 205 5.61 -11.93 -5.04
C SER A 205 4.41 -12.75 -4.57
N HIS A 206 3.33 -12.10 -4.14
CA HIS A 206 2.14 -12.75 -3.63
C HIS A 206 1.03 -12.78 -4.69
N PRO A 207 0.29 -13.90 -4.85
CA PRO A 207 -0.86 -13.96 -5.73
C PRO A 207 -2.02 -13.12 -5.16
N PRO A 208 -3.04 -12.74 -5.98
CA PRO A 208 -4.12 -11.85 -5.55
C PRO A 208 -5.03 -12.41 -4.45
N ASP A 209 -5.08 -13.73 -4.27
CA ASP A 209 -5.82 -14.44 -3.22
C ASP A 209 -5.07 -14.51 -1.89
N PHE A 210 -3.79 -14.08 -1.85
CA PHE A 210 -2.98 -14.11 -0.65
C PHE A 210 -3.54 -13.18 0.44
N LYS A 211 -3.59 -13.69 1.68
CA LYS A 211 -4.03 -12.98 2.88
C LYS A 211 -2.96 -13.08 3.94
N TYR A 212 -2.70 -11.98 4.64
CA TYR A 212 -1.73 -12.01 5.73
C TYR A 212 -2.07 -11.02 6.84
N TYR A 213 -1.49 -11.20 8.01
CA TYR A 213 -1.86 -10.51 9.25
C TYR A 213 -1.54 -9.01 9.27
N PHE A 214 -0.90 -8.48 8.24
CA PHE A 214 -0.61 -7.06 8.08
C PHE A 214 -1.07 -6.50 6.72
N ILE A 215 -1.89 -7.22 5.97
CA ILE A 215 -2.36 -6.78 4.64
C ILE A 215 -3.77 -6.26 4.73
N SER A 216 -3.96 -5.05 4.24
CA SER A 216 -5.23 -4.34 4.11
C SER A 216 -5.33 -3.64 2.74
N PHE A 217 -6.04 -2.52 2.66
CA PHE A 217 -6.24 -1.73 1.44
C PHE A 217 -6.84 -0.36 1.76
N ARG A 218 -6.86 0.52 0.75
CA ARG A 218 -7.74 1.70 0.68
C ARG A 218 -8.40 1.77 -0.67
N CYS A 219 -9.48 2.57 -0.78
CA CYS A 219 -10.22 2.70 -2.02
C CYS A 219 -9.95 4.05 -2.69
N CYS A 220 -10.08 4.03 -4.02
CA CYS A 220 -10.11 5.21 -4.88
C CYS A 220 -11.45 5.31 -5.62
N ALA A 221 -11.75 6.48 -6.15
CA ALA A 221 -12.91 6.73 -6.99
C ALA A 221 -12.52 7.63 -8.15
N ASP A 222 -13.19 7.46 -9.29
CA ASP A 222 -13.05 8.37 -10.39
C ASP A 222 -13.79 9.69 -10.07
N VAL A 223 -13.30 10.82 -10.56
CA VAL A 223 -13.99 12.10 -10.41
C VAL A 223 -15.32 12.03 -11.17
N SER A 224 -16.41 12.44 -10.53
CA SER A 224 -17.75 12.39 -11.09
C SER A 224 -17.80 13.08 -12.48
N GLY A 225 -18.04 12.29 -13.55
CA GLY A 225 -18.06 12.76 -14.93
C GLY A 225 -17.01 12.14 -15.85
N ALA A 226 -15.98 11.45 -15.31
CA ALA A 226 -15.07 10.66 -16.12
C ALA A 226 -15.59 9.22 -16.24
N ALA A 227 -15.82 8.74 -17.48
CA ALA A 227 -16.20 7.35 -17.70
C ALA A 227 -15.09 6.42 -17.22
N SER A 228 -15.42 5.48 -16.35
CA SER A 228 -14.50 4.44 -15.88
C SER A 228 -13.95 3.65 -17.08
N SER A 229 -12.66 3.75 -17.33
CA SER A 229 -11.95 2.98 -18.36
C SER A 229 -11.38 1.66 -17.81
N ALA A 230 -11.83 1.20 -16.65
CA ALA A 230 -11.39 -0.06 -16.09
C ALA A 230 -12.09 -1.24 -16.79
N PRO A 231 -11.37 -2.25 -17.30
CA PRO A 231 -11.98 -3.49 -17.74
C PRO A 231 -12.68 -4.17 -16.56
N PRO A 232 -13.79 -4.90 -16.78
CA PRO A 232 -14.46 -5.64 -15.73
C PRO A 232 -13.51 -6.63 -15.05
N ALA A 233 -13.65 -6.78 -13.74
CA ALA A 233 -12.87 -7.73 -12.96
C ALA A 233 -13.01 -9.15 -13.54
N GLU A 234 -11.87 -9.81 -13.80
CA GLU A 234 -11.86 -11.21 -14.18
C GLU A 234 -12.32 -12.04 -12.99
N ALA A 235 -13.33 -12.88 -13.20
CA ALA A 235 -13.90 -13.72 -12.15
C ALA A 235 -12.81 -14.60 -11.50
N PRO A 236 -12.86 -14.84 -10.18
CA PRO A 236 -11.90 -15.72 -9.53
C PRO A 236 -11.95 -17.12 -10.15
N PRO A 237 -10.81 -17.81 -10.31
CA PRO A 237 -10.79 -19.18 -10.78
C PRO A 237 -11.63 -20.06 -9.85
N PRO A 238 -12.32 -21.09 -10.37
CA PRO A 238 -13.11 -22.00 -9.55
C PRO A 238 -12.21 -22.64 -8.48
N GLU A 239 -12.72 -22.73 -7.25
CA GLU A 239 -12.02 -23.38 -6.15
C GLU A 239 -11.58 -24.78 -6.58
N ALA A 240 -10.26 -25.01 -6.54
CA ALA A 240 -9.72 -26.33 -6.76
C ALA A 240 -10.24 -27.25 -5.66
N SER A 241 -11.16 -28.15 -6.02
CA SER A 241 -11.66 -29.16 -5.09
C SER A 241 -10.48 -29.96 -4.56
N ALA A 242 -10.23 -29.87 -3.27
CA ALA A 242 -9.24 -30.68 -2.58
C ALA A 242 -9.60 -32.17 -2.77
N ARG A 243 -8.73 -32.91 -3.46
CA ARG A 243 -8.64 -34.36 -3.35
C ARG A 243 -7.40 -34.73 -2.56
#